data_6bd74510a20fc4821fd2bd96a1a74909
#
_entry.id   6bd74510a20fc4821fd2bd96a1a74909
#
_cell.length_a   1.000
_cell.length_b   1.000
_cell.length_c   1.000
_cell.angle_alpha   90.00
_cell.angle_beta   90.00
_cell.angle_gamma   90.00
#
_symmetry.space_group_name_H-M   'P 1'
#
loop_
_entity.id
_entity.type
_entity.pdbx_description
1 polymer ?
#
loop_
_entity_poly.entity_id
_entity_poly.type
_entity_poly.pdbx_seq_one_letter_code
_entity_poly.pdbx_strand_id
1 'polypeptide(L)'
;MSFPAKIVVAWLLLVVFCAPAHAAEQMDPALKEKARRAIDAGLHYLRGQQAEDGSLSKSVGITALSLRGFLESHRGYNEGDGPFVTRQVDFLLSKVNPDGSISESLQNRSYNTAVALVALAAAKNPKYADTITNGQKFLKGHQIDEGEGYQPDHRYYGGVGYGGDERPDMSNLYLALEGLKATATDPKDPVWQKALVFVNRSQNRSESNDQPWAANDGGFVYMPGWNPPEFGEGTNSYGGMTAAGLISLLFAGVDRNDPRIQSAYKWMTANYTLENNPGTDAKHGLYYFYNAFAKVM
;
A
#
# COMPACT_ATOMS: atom_id res chain seq x y z
N MET A 1 -50.08 5.61 62.50
CA MET A 1 -49.16 6.75 62.29
C MET A 1 -48.06 6.31 61.37
N SER A 2 -48.18 6.63 60.09
CA SER A 2 -47.28 6.23 59.02
C SER A 2 -46.44 7.44 58.61
N PHE A 3 -45.10 7.30 58.61
CA PHE A 3 -44.19 8.31 58.08
C PHE A 3 -43.87 7.96 56.59
N PRO A 4 -43.92 8.93 55.71
CA PRO A 4 -43.56 8.68 54.33
C PRO A 4 -42.05 8.71 54.08
N ALA A 5 -41.56 7.74 53.34
CA ALA A 5 -40.18 7.66 52.86
C ALA A 5 -39.87 8.79 51.85
N LYS A 6 -38.84 9.59 52.16
CA LYS A 6 -38.28 10.58 51.21
C LYS A 6 -37.38 9.90 50.23
N ILE A 7 -37.75 9.88 48.94
CA ILE A 7 -36.91 9.48 47.84
C ILE A 7 -35.93 10.62 47.55
N VAL A 8 -34.64 10.40 47.79
CA VAL A 8 -33.58 11.30 47.34
C VAL A 8 -33.15 10.87 45.95
N VAL A 9 -33.55 11.66 44.95
CA VAL A 9 -33.07 11.49 43.59
C VAL A 9 -31.72 12.18 43.46
N ALA A 10 -30.64 11.38 43.40
CA ALA A 10 -29.29 11.85 43.11
C ALA A 10 -29.16 12.08 41.60
N TRP A 11 -29.02 13.33 41.19
CA TRP A 11 -28.64 13.68 39.81
C TRP A 11 -27.13 13.44 39.64
N LEU A 12 -26.77 12.37 38.93
CA LEU A 12 -25.37 12.17 38.45
C LEU A 12 -25.20 13.10 37.24
N LEU A 13 -24.50 14.21 37.43
CA LEU A 13 -23.96 15.03 36.36
C LEU A 13 -22.84 14.25 35.62
N LEU A 14 -23.20 13.67 34.48
CA LEU A 14 -22.22 13.09 33.56
C LEU A 14 -21.50 14.26 32.87
N VAL A 15 -20.33 14.65 33.39
CA VAL A 15 -19.43 15.57 32.69
C VAL A 15 -18.77 14.78 31.55
N VAL A 16 -19.32 14.87 30.36
CA VAL A 16 -18.67 14.40 29.14
C VAL A 16 -17.51 15.36 28.86
N PHE A 17 -16.31 14.92 29.20
CA PHE A 17 -15.11 15.56 28.68
C PHE A 17 -15.05 15.31 27.18
N CYS A 18 -15.59 16.24 26.40
CA CYS A 18 -15.23 16.37 24.99
C CYS A 18 -13.76 16.79 24.95
N ALA A 19 -12.84 15.83 24.79
CA ALA A 19 -11.51 16.17 24.32
C ALA A 19 -11.65 16.96 23.01
N PRO A 20 -10.99 18.12 22.84
CA PRO A 20 -11.05 18.82 21.57
C PRO A 20 -10.54 17.86 20.49
N ALA A 21 -11.40 17.47 19.55
CA ALA A 21 -10.95 16.85 18.31
C ALA A 21 -9.93 17.84 17.74
N HIS A 22 -8.67 17.43 17.63
CA HIS A 22 -7.67 18.18 16.88
C HIS A 22 -8.24 18.28 15.48
N ALA A 23 -8.80 19.44 15.14
CA ALA A 23 -9.15 19.74 13.76
C ALA A 23 -7.84 19.60 12.98
N ALA A 24 -7.83 18.69 12.01
CA ALA A 24 -6.68 18.54 11.12
C ALA A 24 -6.36 19.96 10.60
N GLU A 25 -5.16 20.42 10.87
CA GLU A 25 -4.71 21.75 10.49
C GLU A 25 -4.94 21.90 9.00
N GLN A 26 -5.79 22.83 8.60
CA GLN A 26 -6.13 23.00 7.19
C GLN A 26 -4.88 23.48 6.46
N MET A 27 -4.48 22.72 5.43
CA MET A 27 -3.35 23.11 4.57
C MET A 27 -3.49 24.57 4.11
N ASP A 28 -2.42 25.35 4.24
CA ASP A 28 -2.34 26.71 3.73
C ASP A 28 -2.91 26.82 2.30
N PRO A 29 -3.88 27.70 2.03
CA PRO A 29 -4.48 27.85 0.72
C PRO A 29 -3.47 28.08 -0.41
N ALA A 30 -2.39 28.84 -0.17
CA ALA A 30 -1.34 29.08 -1.17
C ALA A 30 -0.53 27.79 -1.45
N LEU A 31 -0.23 26.99 -0.41
CA LEU A 31 0.42 25.69 -0.56
C LEU A 31 -0.48 24.70 -1.30
N LYS A 32 -1.76 24.67 -0.98
CA LYS A 32 -2.76 23.83 -1.67
C LYS A 32 -2.84 24.15 -3.16
N GLU A 33 -2.85 25.43 -3.50
CA GLU A 33 -2.88 25.86 -4.89
C GLU A 33 -1.57 25.57 -5.63
N LYS A 34 -0.42 25.69 -4.97
CA LYS A 34 0.88 25.27 -5.50
C LYS A 34 0.92 23.78 -5.79
N ALA A 35 0.39 22.96 -4.87
CA ALA A 35 0.31 21.51 -5.05
C ALA A 35 -0.60 21.14 -6.23
N ARG A 36 -1.77 21.76 -6.36
CA ARG A 36 -2.67 21.56 -7.50
C ARG A 36 -2.00 21.87 -8.84
N ARG A 37 -1.31 23.01 -8.96
CA ARG A 37 -0.58 23.36 -10.18
C ARG A 37 0.52 22.35 -10.50
N ALA A 38 1.24 21.84 -9.50
CA ALA A 38 2.25 20.80 -9.70
C ALA A 38 1.63 19.48 -10.19
N ILE A 39 0.49 19.08 -9.62
CA ILE A 39 -0.27 17.90 -10.08
C ILE A 39 -0.73 18.10 -11.53
N ASP A 40 -1.32 19.27 -11.87
CA ASP A 40 -1.77 19.56 -13.23
C ASP A 40 -0.63 19.50 -14.25
N ALA A 41 0.54 20.04 -13.90
CA ALA A 41 1.73 19.95 -14.75
C ALA A 41 2.19 18.49 -14.95
N GLY A 42 2.16 17.66 -13.89
CA GLY A 42 2.46 16.23 -13.97
C GLY A 42 1.46 15.48 -14.86
N LEU A 43 0.16 15.71 -14.69
CA LEU A 43 -0.89 15.09 -15.52
C LEU A 43 -0.78 15.53 -16.99
N HIS A 44 -0.47 16.81 -17.26
CA HIS A 44 -0.21 17.29 -18.61
C HIS A 44 0.99 16.59 -19.25
N TYR A 45 2.09 16.44 -18.51
CA TYR A 45 3.27 15.68 -18.96
C TYR A 45 2.92 14.23 -19.29
N LEU A 46 2.24 13.51 -18.37
CA LEU A 46 1.85 12.12 -18.59
C LEU A 46 0.95 11.96 -19.83
N ARG A 47 0.02 12.89 -20.05
CA ARG A 47 -0.81 12.89 -21.26
C ARG A 47 0.02 13.04 -22.53
N GLY A 48 1.09 13.83 -22.52
CA GLY A 48 2.01 13.99 -23.65
C GLY A 48 2.92 12.78 -23.90
N GLN A 49 3.07 11.87 -22.91
CA GLN A 49 3.86 10.66 -23.04
C GLN A 49 3.03 9.43 -23.47
N GLN A 50 1.72 9.56 -23.58
CA GLN A 50 0.85 8.47 -23.94
C GLN A 50 1.03 8.08 -25.41
N ALA A 51 1.25 6.80 -25.67
CA ALA A 51 1.32 6.23 -27.00
C ALA A 51 -0.08 6.11 -27.63
N GLU A 52 -0.14 5.82 -28.94
CA GLU A 52 -1.40 5.66 -29.69
C GLU A 52 -2.28 4.53 -29.14
N ASP A 53 -1.65 3.44 -28.66
CA ASP A 53 -2.32 2.31 -28.01
C ASP A 53 -2.79 2.59 -26.58
N GLY A 54 -2.57 3.80 -26.09
CA GLY A 54 -2.93 4.22 -24.73
C GLY A 54 -1.88 3.94 -23.67
N SER A 55 -0.83 3.19 -23.98
CA SER A 55 0.22 2.85 -23.00
C SER A 55 1.14 4.02 -22.68
N LEU A 56 1.77 3.94 -21.52
CA LEU A 56 2.98 4.69 -21.19
C LEU A 56 4.15 3.69 -21.12
N SER A 57 5.19 3.96 -21.92
CA SER A 57 6.39 3.11 -22.02
C SER A 57 6.10 1.64 -22.36
N LYS A 58 4.96 1.33 -22.96
CA LYS A 58 4.47 -0.03 -23.22
C LYS A 58 4.40 -0.93 -21.98
N SER A 59 4.29 -0.34 -20.81
CA SER A 59 4.29 -1.01 -19.51
C SER A 59 2.90 -0.95 -18.86
N VAL A 60 2.38 -2.08 -18.42
CA VAL A 60 1.14 -2.17 -17.63
C VAL A 60 1.31 -1.40 -16.32
N GLY A 61 2.41 -1.61 -15.59
CA GLY A 61 2.63 -0.96 -14.32
C GLY A 61 2.67 0.57 -14.42
N ILE A 62 3.43 1.11 -15.39
CA ILE A 62 3.53 2.57 -15.59
C ILE A 62 2.19 3.15 -16.07
N THR A 63 1.50 2.45 -16.96
CA THR A 63 0.18 2.89 -17.46
C THR A 63 -0.86 2.89 -16.34
N ALA A 64 -0.89 1.85 -15.51
CA ALA A 64 -1.81 1.76 -14.38
C ALA A 64 -1.56 2.86 -13.34
N LEU A 65 -0.30 3.15 -13.00
CA LEU A 65 0.05 4.25 -12.09
C LEU A 65 -0.33 5.62 -12.67
N SER A 66 -0.15 5.81 -13.98
CA SER A 66 -0.59 7.01 -14.69
C SER A 66 -2.12 7.16 -14.65
N LEU A 67 -2.85 6.11 -15.01
CA LEU A 67 -4.32 6.09 -14.99
C LEU A 67 -4.85 6.45 -13.60
N ARG A 68 -4.30 5.82 -12.56
CA ARG A 68 -4.63 6.14 -11.17
C ARG A 68 -4.40 7.62 -10.87
N GLY A 69 -3.27 8.18 -11.33
CA GLY A 69 -2.95 9.61 -11.15
C GLY A 69 -4.01 10.53 -11.75
N PHE A 70 -4.59 10.19 -12.93
CA PHE A 70 -5.71 10.93 -13.51
C PHE A 70 -6.99 10.77 -12.68
N LEU A 71 -7.37 9.54 -12.35
CA LEU A 71 -8.64 9.23 -11.68
C LEU A 71 -8.71 9.78 -10.23
N GLU A 72 -7.60 9.70 -9.49
CA GLU A 72 -7.53 10.12 -8.08
C GLU A 72 -7.08 11.59 -7.90
N SER A 73 -6.72 12.29 -8.99
CA SER A 73 -6.33 13.69 -8.90
C SER A 73 -7.49 14.59 -8.43
N HIS A 74 -7.15 15.80 -8.00
CA HIS A 74 -8.16 16.83 -7.65
C HIS A 74 -9.06 17.23 -8.84
N ARG A 75 -8.71 16.82 -10.07
CA ARG A 75 -9.54 17.02 -11.28
C ARG A 75 -10.67 16.00 -11.36
N GLY A 76 -10.51 14.83 -10.72
CA GLY A 76 -11.51 13.77 -10.73
C GLY A 76 -11.83 13.24 -12.12
N TYR A 77 -10.81 13.10 -12.97
CA TYR A 77 -10.99 12.57 -14.31
C TYR A 77 -11.62 11.17 -14.29
N ASN A 78 -12.38 10.87 -15.34
CA ASN A 78 -13.04 9.60 -15.56
C ASN A 78 -13.04 9.25 -17.06
N GLU A 79 -13.57 8.08 -17.43
CA GLU A 79 -13.58 7.63 -18.82
C GLU A 79 -14.36 8.54 -19.77
N GLY A 80 -15.30 9.34 -19.26
CA GLY A 80 -16.05 10.34 -20.05
C GLY A 80 -15.23 11.56 -20.48
N ASP A 81 -14.06 11.77 -19.88
CA ASP A 81 -13.23 12.96 -20.15
C ASP A 81 -12.36 12.80 -21.41
N GLY A 82 -12.34 11.62 -22.02
CA GLY A 82 -11.79 11.43 -23.35
C GLY A 82 -10.66 10.38 -23.46
N PRO A 83 -10.05 10.30 -24.66
CA PRO A 83 -9.15 9.20 -25.02
C PRO A 83 -7.91 9.05 -24.12
N PHE A 84 -7.48 10.10 -23.45
CA PHE A 84 -6.33 10.02 -22.55
C PHE A 84 -6.61 9.19 -21.28
N VAL A 85 -7.87 8.95 -20.95
CA VAL A 85 -8.28 8.02 -19.88
C VAL A 85 -8.69 6.67 -20.49
N THR A 86 -9.63 6.66 -21.45
CA THR A 86 -10.19 5.40 -21.99
C THR A 86 -9.13 4.52 -22.62
N ARG A 87 -8.18 5.07 -23.39
CA ARG A 87 -7.11 4.26 -24.01
C ARG A 87 -6.16 3.62 -22.99
N GLN A 88 -5.92 4.25 -21.83
CA GLN A 88 -5.15 3.61 -20.77
C GLN A 88 -5.89 2.40 -20.20
N VAL A 89 -7.19 2.52 -19.98
CA VAL A 89 -8.04 1.40 -19.54
C VAL A 89 -8.03 0.29 -20.59
N ASP A 90 -8.26 0.63 -21.86
CA ASP A 90 -8.27 -0.34 -22.97
C ASP A 90 -6.93 -1.08 -23.08
N PHE A 91 -5.81 -0.37 -22.90
CA PHE A 91 -4.48 -0.97 -22.87
C PHE A 91 -4.37 -1.99 -21.72
N LEU A 92 -4.76 -1.62 -20.47
CA LEU A 92 -4.72 -2.55 -19.34
C LEU A 92 -5.58 -3.79 -19.60
N LEU A 93 -6.79 -3.62 -20.09
CA LEU A 93 -7.70 -4.72 -20.41
C LEU A 93 -7.16 -5.62 -21.53
N SER A 94 -6.43 -5.06 -22.49
CA SER A 94 -5.78 -5.83 -23.57
C SER A 94 -4.64 -6.73 -23.06
N LYS A 95 -4.17 -6.53 -21.82
CA LYS A 95 -3.10 -7.30 -21.17
C LYS A 95 -3.60 -8.29 -20.13
N VAL A 96 -4.90 -8.52 -20.07
CA VAL A 96 -5.49 -9.56 -19.23
C VAL A 96 -5.14 -10.94 -19.80
N ASN A 97 -4.53 -11.78 -18.99
CA ASN A 97 -4.12 -13.12 -19.35
C ASN A 97 -5.16 -14.18 -18.87
N PRO A 98 -5.13 -15.40 -19.44
CA PRO A 98 -6.08 -16.46 -19.04
C PRO A 98 -6.01 -16.87 -17.57
N ASP A 99 -4.87 -16.67 -16.90
CA ASP A 99 -4.66 -16.93 -15.47
C ASP A 99 -5.21 -15.82 -14.57
N GLY A 100 -5.76 -14.74 -15.16
CA GLY A 100 -6.29 -13.59 -14.44
C GLY A 100 -5.26 -12.49 -14.17
N SER A 101 -3.98 -12.70 -14.49
CA SER A 101 -2.98 -11.65 -14.40
C SER A 101 -3.21 -10.54 -15.43
N ILE A 102 -2.78 -9.33 -15.12
CA ILE A 102 -2.80 -8.18 -16.03
C ILE A 102 -1.35 -7.76 -16.24
N SER A 103 -0.72 -8.24 -17.31
CA SER A 103 0.72 -8.02 -17.51
C SER A 103 1.11 -8.28 -18.97
N GLU A 104 2.08 -7.52 -19.44
CA GLU A 104 2.76 -7.73 -20.72
C GLU A 104 3.89 -8.76 -20.63
N SER A 105 4.30 -9.18 -19.44
CA SER A 105 5.40 -10.13 -19.23
C SER A 105 5.15 -11.07 -18.06
N LEU A 106 5.78 -12.23 -18.09
CA LEU A 106 5.74 -13.20 -16.99
C LEU A 106 6.50 -12.73 -15.75
N GLN A 107 7.56 -11.93 -15.94
CA GLN A 107 8.47 -11.54 -14.87
C GLN A 107 7.87 -10.57 -13.84
N ASN A 108 6.92 -9.72 -14.27
CA ASN A 108 6.34 -8.68 -13.42
C ASN A 108 4.84 -8.86 -13.19
N ARG A 109 4.33 -10.10 -13.30
CA ARG A 109 2.88 -10.36 -13.28
C ARG A 109 2.20 -9.89 -11.99
N SER A 110 2.78 -10.19 -10.85
CA SER A 110 2.19 -9.81 -9.55
C SER A 110 2.21 -8.30 -9.35
N TYR A 111 3.36 -7.65 -9.62
CA TYR A 111 3.49 -6.19 -9.58
C TYR A 111 2.47 -5.51 -10.51
N ASN A 112 2.47 -5.88 -11.78
CA ASN A 112 1.60 -5.27 -12.78
C ASN A 112 0.12 -5.46 -12.47
N THR A 113 -0.28 -6.68 -12.08
CA THR A 113 -1.67 -6.97 -11.69
C THR A 113 -2.08 -6.16 -10.47
N ALA A 114 -1.24 -6.08 -9.45
CA ALA A 114 -1.53 -5.33 -8.24
C ALA A 114 -1.84 -3.85 -8.52
N VAL A 115 -0.97 -3.16 -9.28
CA VAL A 115 -1.18 -1.74 -9.60
C VAL A 115 -2.33 -1.53 -10.59
N ALA A 116 -2.57 -2.48 -11.52
CA ALA A 116 -3.70 -2.44 -12.43
C ALA A 116 -5.03 -2.59 -11.68
N LEU A 117 -5.11 -3.45 -10.66
CA LEU A 117 -6.30 -3.59 -9.82
C LEU A 117 -6.65 -2.30 -9.09
N VAL A 118 -5.66 -1.58 -8.56
CA VAL A 118 -5.89 -0.28 -7.92
C VAL A 118 -6.47 0.72 -8.92
N ALA A 119 -5.90 0.78 -10.13
CA ALA A 119 -6.36 1.70 -11.17
C ALA A 119 -7.79 1.36 -11.65
N LEU A 120 -8.10 0.07 -11.87
CA LEU A 120 -9.44 -0.37 -12.28
C LEU A 120 -10.48 -0.15 -11.17
N ALA A 121 -10.11 -0.34 -9.91
CA ALA A 121 -10.97 0.00 -8.78
C ALA A 121 -11.25 1.50 -8.71
N ALA A 122 -10.24 2.35 -8.94
CA ALA A 122 -10.40 3.81 -8.96
C ALA A 122 -11.31 4.29 -10.11
N ALA A 123 -11.39 3.54 -11.23
CA ALA A 123 -12.30 3.85 -12.33
C ALA A 123 -13.78 3.66 -11.96
N LYS A 124 -14.08 2.90 -10.91
CA LYS A 124 -15.44 2.65 -10.38
C LYS A 124 -16.44 2.17 -11.45
N ASN A 125 -15.96 1.48 -12.48
CA ASN A 125 -16.79 1.00 -13.56
C ASN A 125 -17.12 -0.49 -13.34
N PRO A 126 -18.43 -0.85 -13.19
CA PRO A 126 -18.85 -2.22 -12.91
C PRO A 126 -18.50 -3.21 -14.03
N LYS A 127 -18.22 -2.73 -15.24
CA LYS A 127 -17.76 -3.58 -16.35
C LYS A 127 -16.45 -4.32 -16.07
N TYR A 128 -15.65 -3.84 -15.09
CA TYR A 128 -14.36 -4.45 -14.74
C TYR A 128 -14.45 -5.47 -13.62
N ALA A 129 -15.66 -5.77 -13.12
CA ALA A 129 -15.86 -6.64 -11.96
C ALA A 129 -15.24 -8.03 -12.15
N ASP A 130 -15.43 -8.65 -13.31
CA ASP A 130 -14.85 -9.98 -13.62
C ASP A 130 -13.33 -9.91 -13.72
N THR A 131 -12.78 -8.89 -14.37
CA THR A 131 -11.33 -8.67 -14.48
C THR A 131 -10.72 -8.46 -13.08
N ILE A 132 -11.37 -7.66 -12.25
CA ILE A 132 -10.94 -7.42 -10.86
C ILE A 132 -10.98 -8.73 -10.06
N THR A 133 -12.06 -9.49 -10.14
CA THR A 133 -12.21 -10.77 -9.42
C THR A 133 -11.14 -11.79 -9.83
N ASN A 134 -10.85 -11.90 -11.12
CA ASN A 134 -9.81 -12.79 -11.62
C ASN A 134 -8.41 -12.32 -11.19
N GLY A 135 -8.13 -11.02 -11.23
CA GLY A 135 -6.88 -10.45 -10.75
C GLY A 135 -6.67 -10.65 -9.24
N GLN A 136 -7.73 -10.52 -8.42
CA GLN A 136 -7.67 -10.86 -6.99
C GLN A 136 -7.32 -12.35 -6.79
N LYS A 137 -7.97 -13.23 -7.54
CA LYS A 137 -7.70 -14.67 -7.48
C LYS A 137 -6.25 -14.97 -7.85
N PHE A 138 -5.74 -14.32 -8.91
CA PHE A 138 -4.36 -14.44 -9.34
C PHE A 138 -3.40 -14.01 -8.22
N LEU A 139 -3.56 -12.81 -7.63
CA LEU A 139 -2.67 -12.32 -6.57
C LEU A 139 -2.68 -13.23 -5.33
N LYS A 140 -3.85 -13.73 -4.93
CA LYS A 140 -3.97 -14.66 -3.80
C LYS A 140 -3.29 -15.99 -4.08
N GLY A 141 -3.39 -16.50 -5.31
CA GLY A 141 -2.71 -17.72 -5.73
C GLY A 141 -1.22 -17.55 -6.02
N HIS A 142 -0.65 -16.35 -5.84
CA HIS A 142 0.79 -16.06 -5.94
C HIS A 142 1.39 -15.63 -4.59
N GLN A 143 0.60 -15.69 -3.53
CA GLN A 143 1.13 -15.56 -2.18
C GLN A 143 1.87 -16.83 -1.80
N ILE A 144 3.12 -16.71 -1.38
CA ILE A 144 3.95 -17.87 -0.99
C ILE A 144 3.38 -18.51 0.25
N ASP A 145 2.75 -19.67 0.08
CA ASP A 145 2.10 -20.42 1.16
C ASP A 145 2.13 -21.94 0.90
N GLU A 146 1.25 -22.69 1.53
CA GLU A 146 1.17 -24.14 1.40
C GLU A 146 0.86 -24.58 -0.06
N GLY A 147 0.20 -23.69 -0.85
CA GLY A 147 -0.10 -23.92 -2.27
C GLY A 147 1.16 -24.01 -3.12
N GLU A 148 2.18 -23.22 -2.81
CA GLU A 148 3.50 -23.23 -3.42
C GLU A 148 4.49 -24.16 -2.70
N GLY A 149 4.01 -24.93 -1.69
CA GLY A 149 4.82 -25.90 -0.93
C GLY A 149 5.61 -25.30 0.24
N TYR A 150 5.34 -24.07 0.64
CA TYR A 150 5.99 -23.44 1.79
C TYR A 150 5.17 -23.62 3.06
N GLN A 151 5.85 -23.94 4.15
CA GLN A 151 5.21 -24.07 5.46
C GLN A 151 5.31 -22.76 6.25
N PRO A 152 4.46 -22.55 7.28
CA PRO A 152 4.45 -21.31 8.07
C PRO A 152 5.78 -20.93 8.75
N ASP A 153 6.69 -21.87 8.97
CA ASP A 153 8.03 -21.63 9.51
C ASP A 153 9.05 -21.16 8.47
N HIS A 154 8.74 -21.30 7.18
CA HIS A 154 9.62 -20.83 6.13
C HIS A 154 9.68 -19.30 6.09
N ARG A 155 10.88 -18.72 6.01
CA ARG A 155 11.10 -17.25 6.10
C ARG A 155 10.31 -16.41 5.09
N TYR A 156 9.94 -16.99 3.95
CA TYR A 156 9.20 -16.34 2.87
C TYR A 156 7.69 -16.50 2.94
N TYR A 157 7.21 -17.30 3.89
CA TYR A 157 5.78 -17.57 4.03
C TYR A 157 4.95 -16.29 4.14
N GLY A 158 3.89 -16.20 3.35
CA GLY A 158 2.97 -15.07 3.29
C GLY A 158 3.43 -13.92 2.39
N GLY A 159 4.62 -14.01 1.81
CA GLY A 159 5.15 -12.99 0.91
C GLY A 159 4.59 -13.10 -0.51
N VAL A 160 4.82 -12.05 -1.31
CA VAL A 160 4.51 -12.00 -2.76
C VAL A 160 5.73 -11.45 -3.48
N GLY A 161 6.17 -12.14 -4.54
CA GLY A 161 7.27 -11.69 -5.40
C GLY A 161 6.78 -11.03 -6.68
N TYR A 162 7.69 -10.80 -7.62
CA TYR A 162 7.36 -10.23 -8.93
C TYR A 162 6.50 -11.15 -9.81
N GLY A 163 6.48 -12.44 -9.53
CA GLY A 163 5.67 -13.42 -10.26
C GLY A 163 6.45 -14.32 -11.21
N GLY A 164 7.78 -14.43 -11.05
CA GLY A 164 8.61 -15.28 -11.90
C GLY A 164 9.80 -15.95 -11.20
N ASP A 165 10.16 -15.50 -9.99
CA ASP A 165 11.39 -15.92 -9.31
C ASP A 165 11.14 -16.53 -7.91
N GLU A 166 9.90 -16.68 -7.50
CA GLU A 166 9.48 -17.19 -6.18
C GLU A 166 10.15 -16.46 -4.98
N ARG A 167 10.79 -15.32 -5.24
CA ARG A 167 11.45 -14.50 -4.22
C ARG A 167 10.58 -13.32 -3.85
N PRO A 168 9.92 -13.38 -2.67
CA PRO A 168 9.05 -12.31 -2.22
C PRO A 168 9.85 -11.12 -1.69
N ASP A 169 9.25 -9.95 -1.74
CA ASP A 169 9.77 -8.76 -1.08
C ASP A 169 8.64 -7.87 -0.57
N MET A 170 8.99 -6.94 0.33
CA MET A 170 8.04 -6.03 0.97
C MET A 170 7.36 -5.08 -0.02
N SER A 171 8.04 -4.70 -1.12
CA SER A 171 7.45 -3.77 -2.09
C SER A 171 6.35 -4.45 -2.91
N ASN A 172 6.58 -5.68 -3.36
CA ASN A 172 5.57 -6.47 -4.07
C ASN A 172 4.42 -6.88 -3.16
N LEU A 173 4.72 -7.32 -1.93
CA LEU A 173 3.66 -7.63 -0.96
C LEU A 173 2.80 -6.41 -0.66
N TYR A 174 3.40 -5.25 -0.37
CA TYR A 174 2.67 -4.01 -0.12
C TYR A 174 1.72 -3.66 -1.27
N LEU A 175 2.19 -3.73 -2.51
CA LEU A 175 1.36 -3.42 -3.68
C LEU A 175 0.25 -4.46 -3.89
N ALA A 176 0.53 -5.74 -3.68
CA ALA A 176 -0.48 -6.79 -3.72
C ALA A 176 -1.59 -6.54 -2.69
N LEU A 177 -1.22 -6.23 -1.44
CA LEU A 177 -2.18 -5.90 -0.39
C LEU A 177 -2.97 -4.61 -0.71
N GLU A 178 -2.33 -3.61 -1.33
CA GLU A 178 -3.02 -2.40 -1.80
C GLU A 178 -4.07 -2.75 -2.87
N GLY A 179 -3.71 -3.57 -3.86
CA GLY A 179 -4.63 -4.04 -4.90
C GLY A 179 -5.82 -4.82 -4.33
N LEU A 180 -5.56 -5.75 -3.43
CA LEU A 180 -6.60 -6.52 -2.74
C LEU A 180 -7.50 -5.63 -1.87
N LYS A 181 -6.94 -4.65 -1.18
CA LYS A 181 -7.69 -3.71 -0.34
C LYS A 181 -8.56 -2.78 -1.18
N ALA A 182 -8.01 -2.20 -2.25
CA ALA A 182 -8.71 -1.30 -3.16
C ALA A 182 -9.90 -1.98 -3.85
N THR A 183 -9.80 -3.29 -4.08
CA THR A 183 -10.83 -4.12 -4.70
C THR A 183 -11.74 -4.83 -3.69
N ALA A 184 -11.74 -4.39 -2.43
CA ALA A 184 -12.64 -4.85 -1.36
C ALA A 184 -12.59 -6.37 -1.09
N THR A 185 -11.38 -6.97 -1.14
CA THR A 185 -11.20 -8.35 -0.66
C THR A 185 -11.69 -8.49 0.79
N ASP A 186 -12.40 -9.60 1.07
CA ASP A 186 -12.98 -9.85 2.40
C ASP A 186 -11.92 -9.66 3.50
N PRO A 187 -12.17 -8.83 4.53
CA PRO A 187 -11.26 -8.67 5.67
C PRO A 187 -10.94 -9.97 6.41
N LYS A 188 -11.75 -11.02 6.24
CA LYS A 188 -11.53 -12.35 6.82
C LYS A 188 -10.76 -13.30 5.90
N ASP A 189 -10.42 -12.87 4.67
CA ASP A 189 -9.65 -13.71 3.75
C ASP A 189 -8.30 -14.08 4.38
N PRO A 190 -7.87 -15.36 4.32
CA PRO A 190 -6.61 -15.83 4.89
C PRO A 190 -5.38 -15.08 4.38
N VAL A 191 -5.45 -14.46 3.19
CA VAL A 191 -4.34 -13.69 2.60
C VAL A 191 -3.77 -12.65 3.57
N TRP A 192 -4.62 -12.01 4.38
CA TRP A 192 -4.20 -10.99 5.33
C TRP A 192 -3.36 -11.55 6.46
N GLN A 193 -3.79 -12.69 7.03
CA GLN A 193 -3.06 -13.31 8.15
C GLN A 193 -1.74 -13.92 7.68
N LYS A 194 -1.70 -14.54 6.49
CA LYS A 194 -0.47 -15.04 5.89
C LYS A 194 0.50 -13.90 5.62
N ALA A 195 0.03 -12.80 5.02
CA ALA A 195 0.85 -11.60 4.80
C ALA A 195 1.48 -11.05 6.09
N LEU A 196 0.74 -11.05 7.21
CA LEU A 196 1.27 -10.60 8.49
C LEU A 196 2.49 -11.39 8.97
N VAL A 197 2.61 -12.67 8.61
CA VAL A 197 3.80 -13.48 8.94
C VAL A 197 5.02 -12.89 8.24
N PHE A 198 4.94 -12.65 6.93
CA PHE A 198 6.04 -12.05 6.17
C PHE A 198 6.36 -10.63 6.63
N VAL A 199 5.35 -9.81 6.86
CA VAL A 199 5.49 -8.42 7.34
C VAL A 199 6.21 -8.39 8.68
N ASN A 200 5.82 -9.24 9.64
CA ASN A 200 6.48 -9.33 10.94
C ASN A 200 7.95 -9.72 10.81
N ARG A 201 8.27 -10.68 9.92
CA ARG A 201 9.64 -11.15 9.67
C ARG A 201 10.51 -10.12 8.94
N SER A 202 9.90 -9.15 8.29
CA SER A 202 10.60 -8.03 7.65
C SER A 202 10.75 -6.82 8.58
N GLN A 203 10.17 -6.83 9.78
CA GLN A 203 10.32 -5.76 10.76
C GLN A 203 11.47 -6.01 11.72
N ASN A 204 12.31 -5.01 11.94
CA ASN A 204 13.34 -5.01 12.99
C ASN A 204 12.72 -4.77 14.37
N ARG A 205 11.98 -5.80 14.87
CA ARG A 205 11.34 -5.83 16.18
C ARG A 205 11.29 -7.27 16.69
N SER A 206 12.28 -7.65 17.48
CA SER A 206 12.47 -9.05 17.94
C SER A 206 11.31 -9.62 18.75
N GLU A 207 10.46 -8.78 19.35
CA GLU A 207 9.26 -9.24 20.07
C GLU A 207 8.15 -9.77 19.15
N SER A 208 8.15 -9.40 17.85
CA SER A 208 7.17 -9.83 16.86
C SER A 208 7.77 -10.56 15.65
N ASN A 209 9.09 -10.47 15.48
CA ASN A 209 9.83 -11.17 14.45
C ASN A 209 10.49 -12.41 15.04
N ASP A 210 10.06 -13.58 14.62
CA ASP A 210 10.52 -14.88 15.11
C ASP A 210 11.89 -15.31 14.55
N GLN A 211 12.58 -14.43 13.82
CA GLN A 211 13.79 -14.77 13.11
C GLN A 211 15.05 -14.19 13.79
N PRO A 212 16.21 -14.86 13.69
CA PRO A 212 17.41 -14.49 14.44
C PRO A 212 18.09 -13.20 13.96
N TRP A 213 17.76 -12.68 12.78
CA TRP A 213 18.32 -11.43 12.26
C TRP A 213 17.59 -10.16 12.74
N ALA A 214 16.49 -10.29 13.47
CA ALA A 214 15.69 -9.16 13.90
C ALA A 214 16.49 -8.22 14.79
N ALA A 215 16.68 -6.98 14.37
CA ALA A 215 17.11 -5.89 15.22
C ALA A 215 15.93 -5.29 16.02
N ASN A 216 16.10 -4.11 16.66
CA ASN A 216 15.06 -3.51 17.49
C ASN A 216 14.91 -2.00 17.26
N ASP A 217 15.17 -1.51 16.04
CA ASP A 217 14.94 -0.11 15.69
C ASP A 217 13.48 0.18 15.28
N GLY A 218 12.69 -0.87 15.01
CA GLY A 218 11.27 -0.80 14.65
C GLY A 218 10.99 -0.58 13.15
N GLY A 219 11.99 -0.30 12.34
CA GLY A 219 11.84 -0.12 10.90
C GLY A 219 11.77 -1.45 10.14
N PHE A 220 11.78 -1.38 8.82
CA PHE A 220 11.60 -2.53 7.95
C PHE A 220 12.73 -2.69 6.92
N VAL A 221 12.97 -3.94 6.54
CA VAL A 221 13.91 -4.37 5.50
C VAL A 221 13.17 -4.82 4.24
N TYR A 222 13.90 -4.99 3.13
CA TYR A 222 13.34 -5.36 1.84
C TYR A 222 12.69 -6.75 1.84
N MET A 223 13.36 -7.71 2.43
CA MET A 223 12.83 -9.06 2.67
C MET A 223 13.41 -9.64 3.96
N PRO A 224 12.81 -10.67 4.54
CA PRO A 224 13.33 -11.29 5.76
C PRO A 224 14.82 -11.63 5.67
N GLY A 225 15.64 -10.95 6.46
CA GLY A 225 17.08 -11.19 6.57
C GLY A 225 17.96 -10.61 5.46
N TRP A 226 17.45 -9.73 4.58
CA TRP A 226 18.27 -9.18 3.49
C TRP A 226 17.73 -7.87 2.89
N ASN A 227 18.65 -7.02 2.47
CA ASN A 227 18.41 -5.85 1.62
C ASN A 227 19.25 -5.94 0.33
N PRO A 228 18.77 -5.37 -0.80
CA PRO A 228 19.64 -5.09 -1.93
C PRO A 228 20.76 -4.12 -1.51
N PRO A 229 22.01 -4.32 -1.98
CA PRO A 229 23.16 -3.51 -1.56
C PRO A 229 22.97 -2.00 -1.72
N GLU A 230 22.24 -1.58 -2.77
CA GLU A 230 21.94 -0.17 -3.05
C GLU A 230 20.97 0.48 -2.03
N PHE A 231 20.30 -0.32 -1.20
CA PHE A 231 19.38 0.15 -0.14
C PHE A 231 19.95 -0.04 1.27
N GLY A 232 21.24 -0.30 1.38
CA GLY A 232 21.93 -0.51 2.64
C GLY A 232 22.42 -1.94 2.85
N GLU A 233 23.40 -2.10 3.73
CA GLU A 233 23.98 -3.42 4.01
C GLU A 233 23.11 -4.24 4.97
N GLY A 234 23.09 -5.55 4.76
CA GLY A 234 22.51 -6.52 5.70
C GLY A 234 21.01 -6.34 5.93
N THR A 235 20.65 -6.03 7.16
CA THR A 235 19.26 -5.90 7.61
C THR A 235 18.95 -4.52 8.18
N ASN A 236 19.61 -3.47 7.71
CA ASN A 236 19.36 -2.11 8.14
C ASN A 236 17.97 -1.63 7.66
N SER A 237 17.20 -1.02 8.55
CA SER A 237 15.91 -0.44 8.20
C SER A 237 16.06 0.78 7.29
N TYR A 238 15.13 0.97 6.35
CA TYR A 238 15.11 2.16 5.50
C TYR A 238 13.68 2.65 5.19
N GLY A 239 13.57 3.93 4.82
CA GLY A 239 12.31 4.65 4.75
C GLY A 239 11.27 4.04 3.83
N GLY A 240 11.67 3.66 2.61
CA GLY A 240 10.76 3.06 1.65
C GLY A 240 10.11 1.79 2.17
N MET A 241 10.88 0.90 2.79
CA MET A 241 10.32 -0.35 3.35
C MET A 241 9.61 -0.11 4.68
N THR A 242 10.07 0.83 5.49
CA THR A 242 9.35 1.16 6.74
C THR A 242 7.96 1.73 6.45
N ALA A 243 7.81 2.58 5.44
CA ALA A 243 6.51 3.04 5.00
C ALA A 243 5.66 1.91 4.41
N ALA A 244 6.22 1.05 3.54
CA ALA A 244 5.55 -0.09 2.95
C ALA A 244 5.09 -1.11 4.02
N GLY A 245 5.92 -1.41 5.01
CA GLY A 245 5.59 -2.31 6.11
C GLY A 245 4.49 -1.76 7.01
N LEU A 246 4.58 -0.48 7.36
CA LEU A 246 3.58 0.20 8.18
C LEU A 246 2.19 0.16 7.51
N ILE A 247 2.12 0.52 6.23
CA ILE A 247 0.84 0.50 5.52
C ILE A 247 0.33 -0.92 5.28
N SER A 248 1.23 -1.92 5.13
CA SER A 248 0.86 -3.33 5.02
C SER A 248 0.19 -3.84 6.30
N LEU A 249 0.71 -3.47 7.48
CA LEU A 249 0.05 -3.74 8.76
C LEU A 249 -1.36 -3.14 8.82
N LEU A 250 -1.52 -1.89 8.37
CA LEU A 250 -2.83 -1.21 8.35
C LEU A 250 -3.80 -1.88 7.35
N PHE A 251 -3.35 -2.28 6.17
CA PHE A 251 -4.20 -3.00 5.20
C PHE A 251 -4.68 -4.34 5.74
N ALA A 252 -3.83 -5.04 6.48
CA ALA A 252 -4.17 -6.29 7.15
C ALA A 252 -5.03 -6.10 8.43
N GLY A 253 -5.45 -4.87 8.73
CA GLY A 253 -6.38 -4.56 9.82
C GLY A 253 -5.73 -4.48 11.20
N VAL A 254 -4.41 -4.32 11.29
CA VAL A 254 -3.72 -4.12 12.57
C VAL A 254 -4.11 -2.77 13.17
N ASP A 255 -4.43 -2.74 14.47
CA ASP A 255 -4.82 -1.52 15.18
C ASP A 255 -3.66 -0.51 15.23
N ARG A 256 -3.97 0.78 15.11
CA ARG A 256 -2.97 1.86 15.12
C ARG A 256 -2.14 1.92 16.41
N ASN A 257 -2.67 1.43 17.52
CA ASN A 257 -1.98 1.37 18.81
C ASN A 257 -1.12 0.09 18.97
N ASP A 258 -1.14 -0.81 18.00
CA ASP A 258 -0.31 -2.02 18.03
C ASP A 258 1.17 -1.64 18.11
N PRO A 259 1.96 -2.29 18.99
CA PRO A 259 3.38 -1.98 19.16
C PRO A 259 4.21 -2.04 17.87
N ARG A 260 3.82 -2.87 16.88
CA ARG A 260 4.49 -2.96 15.56
C ARG A 260 4.33 -1.67 14.78
N ILE A 261 3.10 -1.12 14.75
CA ILE A 261 2.80 0.16 14.09
C ILE A 261 3.49 1.31 14.82
N GLN A 262 3.41 1.35 16.15
CA GLN A 262 4.02 2.39 16.95
C GLN A 262 5.55 2.42 16.80
N SER A 263 6.21 1.24 16.74
CA SER A 263 7.65 1.15 16.53
C SER A 263 8.05 1.66 15.15
N ALA A 264 7.32 1.27 14.10
CA ALA A 264 7.56 1.75 12.73
C ALA A 264 7.34 3.26 12.60
N TYR A 265 6.27 3.79 13.20
CA TYR A 265 6.01 5.22 13.23
C TYR A 265 7.11 6.00 13.96
N LYS A 266 7.57 5.48 15.10
CA LYS A 266 8.70 6.06 15.84
C LYS A 266 9.97 6.09 14.99
N TRP A 267 10.28 5.01 14.26
CA TRP A 267 11.41 4.98 13.33
C TRP A 267 11.28 6.04 12.24
N MET A 268 10.09 6.14 11.61
CA MET A 268 9.81 7.12 10.56
C MET A 268 9.98 8.56 11.04
N THR A 269 9.50 8.89 12.24
CA THR A 269 9.62 10.23 12.80
C THR A 269 11.05 10.57 13.21
N ALA A 270 11.79 9.61 13.74
CA ALA A 270 13.19 9.80 14.12
C ALA A 270 14.13 9.98 12.92
N ASN A 271 13.78 9.41 11.78
CA ASN A 271 14.58 9.46 10.55
C ASN A 271 13.92 10.32 9.45
N TYR A 272 13.01 11.20 9.83
CA TYR A 272 12.24 12.01 8.88
C TYR A 272 13.14 12.92 8.04
N THR A 273 13.05 12.77 6.74
CA THR A 273 13.62 13.68 5.73
C THR A 273 12.86 13.52 4.41
N LEU A 274 12.83 14.58 3.61
CA LEU A 274 12.34 14.55 2.22
C LEU A 274 13.47 14.77 1.19
N GLU A 275 14.72 14.80 1.62
CA GLU A 275 15.86 15.01 0.73
C GLU A 275 16.39 13.71 0.14
N ASN A 276 16.22 12.61 0.86
CA ASN A 276 16.60 11.25 0.44
C ASN A 276 15.60 10.22 0.99
N ASN A 277 15.78 8.96 0.62
CA ASN A 277 15.11 7.82 1.23
C ASN A 277 15.91 7.46 2.50
N PRO A 278 15.38 7.72 3.74
CA PRO A 278 16.17 7.55 4.95
C PRO A 278 16.74 6.12 5.09
N GLY A 279 17.98 5.99 5.51
CA GLY A 279 18.65 4.70 5.68
C GLY A 279 19.21 4.10 4.39
N THR A 280 19.18 4.84 3.27
CA THR A 280 19.81 4.44 2.00
C THR A 280 20.87 5.44 1.58
N ASP A 281 21.73 5.00 0.64
CA ASP A 281 22.68 5.92 0.01
C ASP A 281 21.95 6.83 -0.98
N ALA A 282 22.10 8.14 -0.78
CA ALA A 282 21.66 9.19 -1.67
C ALA A 282 20.13 9.12 -1.99
N LYS A 283 19.79 9.02 -3.28
CA LYS A 283 18.40 9.14 -3.77
C LYS A 283 17.81 7.82 -4.25
N HIS A 284 18.36 6.67 -3.84
CA HIS A 284 17.83 5.37 -4.22
C HIS A 284 16.40 5.20 -3.72
N GLY A 285 15.47 4.92 -4.63
CA GLY A 285 14.06 4.71 -4.32
C GLY A 285 13.32 5.93 -3.77
N LEU A 286 13.81 7.17 -3.95
CA LEU A 286 13.24 8.38 -3.38
C LEU A 286 11.75 8.58 -3.74
N TYR A 287 11.38 8.43 -5.00
CA TYR A 287 9.99 8.59 -5.44
C TYR A 287 9.08 7.46 -4.95
N TYR A 288 9.61 6.24 -4.85
CA TYR A 288 8.90 5.14 -4.20
C TYR A 288 8.64 5.46 -2.72
N PHE A 289 9.68 5.95 -2.02
CA PHE A 289 9.55 6.39 -0.63
C PHE A 289 8.48 7.48 -0.49
N TYR A 290 8.48 8.51 -1.32
CA TYR A 290 7.45 9.55 -1.27
C TYR A 290 6.04 9.01 -1.46
N ASN A 291 5.84 8.07 -2.39
CA ASN A 291 4.54 7.45 -2.63
C ASN A 291 4.06 6.65 -1.41
N ALA A 292 4.91 5.80 -0.85
CA ALA A 292 4.56 5.01 0.32
C ALA A 292 4.40 5.88 1.58
N PHE A 293 5.30 6.83 1.80
CA PHE A 293 5.27 7.76 2.92
C PHE A 293 3.99 8.60 2.95
N ALA A 294 3.59 9.18 1.81
CA ALA A 294 2.37 9.98 1.73
C ALA A 294 1.08 9.22 2.06
N LYS A 295 1.10 7.90 2.01
CA LYS A 295 -0.07 7.06 2.33
C LYS A 295 -0.16 6.71 3.82
N VAL A 296 0.93 6.83 4.56
CA VAL A 296 0.96 6.48 6.00
C VAL A 296 0.90 7.71 6.91
N MET A 297 1.23 8.89 6.40
CA MET A 297 1.14 10.16 7.11
C MET A 297 -0.23 10.82 6.94
#